data_5f3b19ba18dc3a323acb941363463bac
#
_entry.id   5f3b19ba18dc3a323acb941363463bac
#
_cell.length_a   1.000
_cell.length_b   1.000
_cell.length_c   1.000
_cell.angle_alpha   90.00
_cell.angle_beta   90.00
_cell.angle_gamma   90.00
#
_symmetry.space_group_name_H-M   'P 1'
#
loop_
_entity.id
_entity.type
_entity.pdbx_description
1 polymer ?
#
loop_
_entity_poly.entity_id
_entity_poly.type
_entity_poly.pdbx_seq_one_letter_code
_entity_poly.pdbx_strand_id
1 'polypeptide(L)'
;KCTTSPMEMTYIPTGQKIIFRGLDDPLKITSITVDVGYLCWAWFEEMYQIENEDDFNKIDVSIRGAVPNHLFKQITCTFNPWSETHWLNDRFFKGGKEDRENLLTKGLAIHKNTKDILAITTNFRANEFLDEADLNVFNLMKEENPRRFEIEGNGNWGICEGTVFYRWEVLNFDINTLIKTGKYLTCIGLDYGFTNDPTALIVSLVNEDEKEIYIIDEHYQTGMFNEDIV
;
A
#
# COMPACT_ATOMS: atom_id res chain seq x y z
N LYS A 1 17.15 25.33 14.78
CA LYS A 1 16.00 25.74 15.58
C LYS A 1 14.83 24.80 15.28
N CYS A 2 14.18 24.31 16.31
CA CYS A 2 12.96 23.49 16.17
C CYS A 2 11.79 24.25 16.78
N THR A 3 10.60 24.14 16.16
CA THR A 3 9.32 24.64 16.67
C THR A 3 8.31 23.49 16.68
N THR A 4 7.31 23.55 17.55
CA THR A 4 6.27 22.51 17.69
C THR A 4 4.93 22.95 17.09
N SER A 5 4.71 24.25 16.92
CA SER A 5 3.49 24.78 16.29
C SER A 5 3.84 26.05 15.50
N PRO A 6 3.89 25.96 14.15
CA PRO A 6 3.93 24.77 13.35
C PRO A 6 5.16 23.91 13.63
N MET A 7 5.06 22.58 13.38
CA MET A 7 6.20 21.69 13.56
C MET A 7 7.19 21.86 12.40
N GLU A 8 8.33 22.48 12.70
CA GLU A 8 9.35 22.82 11.71
C GLU A 8 10.75 22.74 12.31
N MET A 9 11.72 22.37 11.48
CA MET A 9 13.15 22.46 11.77
C MET A 9 13.78 23.50 10.84
N THR A 10 14.59 24.40 11.38
CA THR A 10 15.33 25.39 10.59
C THR A 10 16.83 25.24 10.85
N TYR A 11 17.59 25.06 9.77
CA TYR A 11 19.05 25.13 9.80
C TYR A 11 19.45 26.60 9.74
N ILE A 12 19.88 27.14 10.87
CA ILE A 12 20.08 28.59 11.06
C ILE A 12 21.09 29.20 10.07
N PRO A 13 22.25 28.56 9.74
CA PRO A 13 23.24 29.20 8.88
C PRO A 13 22.76 29.51 7.47
N THR A 14 21.82 28.72 6.92
CA THR A 14 21.36 28.86 5.53
C THR A 14 19.87 29.18 5.42
N GLY A 15 19.12 29.07 6.52
CA GLY A 15 17.68 29.27 6.54
C GLY A 15 16.85 28.12 5.96
N GLN A 16 17.49 27.02 5.57
CA GLN A 16 16.78 25.83 5.05
C GLN A 16 15.84 25.27 6.11
N LYS A 17 14.67 24.78 5.66
CA LYS A 17 13.63 24.28 6.54
C LYS A 17 13.19 22.88 6.19
N ILE A 18 12.85 22.10 7.20
CA ILE A 18 12.06 20.89 7.11
C ILE A 18 10.71 21.18 7.76
N ILE A 19 9.64 20.96 7.02
CA ILE A 19 8.26 21.22 7.43
C ILE A 19 7.58 19.86 7.62
N PHE A 20 7.04 19.60 8.81
CA PHE A 20 6.33 18.36 9.12
C PHE A 20 4.82 18.58 8.99
N ARG A 21 4.15 17.67 8.31
CA ARG A 21 2.69 17.68 8.15
C ARG A 21 2.14 16.27 8.28
N GLY A 22 0.99 16.14 8.93
CA GLY A 22 0.21 14.90 8.92
C GLY A 22 -0.62 14.80 7.64
N LEU A 23 -1.02 13.58 7.28
CA LEU A 23 -1.85 13.27 6.11
C LEU A 23 -3.35 13.15 6.45
N ASP A 24 -3.74 13.60 7.65
CA ASP A 24 -5.13 13.63 8.09
C ASP A 24 -6.07 14.44 7.16
N ASP A 25 -5.48 15.37 6.39
CA ASP A 25 -6.18 16.13 5.36
C ASP A 25 -5.21 16.46 4.20
N PRO A 26 -5.25 15.73 3.09
CA PRO A 26 -4.40 15.98 1.91
C PRO A 26 -4.49 17.42 1.39
N LEU A 27 -5.65 18.08 1.53
CA LEU A 27 -5.84 19.45 1.09
C LEU A 27 -5.00 20.46 1.88
N LYS A 28 -4.69 20.18 3.15
CA LYS A 28 -3.78 21.03 3.94
C LYS A 28 -2.34 21.00 3.40
N ILE A 29 -1.94 19.89 2.78
CA ILE A 29 -0.61 19.74 2.20
C ILE A 29 -0.52 20.50 0.88
N THR A 30 -1.57 20.48 0.07
CA THR A 30 -1.61 21.17 -1.23
C THR A 30 -1.54 22.70 -1.09
N SER A 31 -1.84 23.23 0.09
CA SER A 31 -1.77 24.66 0.40
C SER A 31 -0.42 25.14 0.94
N ILE A 32 0.60 24.26 1.03
CA ILE A 32 1.93 24.68 1.49
C ILE A 32 2.53 25.65 0.50
N THR A 33 2.72 26.88 0.94
CA THR A 33 3.43 27.93 0.22
C THR A 33 4.72 28.27 0.96
N VAL A 34 5.77 28.57 0.23
CA VAL A 34 7.02 29.06 0.79
C VAL A 34 7.23 30.49 0.32
N ASP A 35 7.37 31.42 1.27
CA ASP A 35 7.55 32.83 0.95
C ASP A 35 8.92 33.11 0.32
N VAL A 36 9.92 32.35 0.73
CA VAL A 36 11.30 32.42 0.24
C VAL A 36 11.85 31.03 0.03
N GLY A 37 12.43 30.76 -1.13
CA GLY A 37 13.04 29.49 -1.47
C GLY A 37 12.13 28.63 -2.33
N TYR A 38 12.38 27.31 -2.29
CA TYR A 38 11.75 26.33 -3.18
C TYR A 38 11.35 25.09 -2.39
N LEU A 39 10.17 24.57 -2.64
CA LEU A 39 9.77 23.24 -2.15
C LEU A 39 10.31 22.20 -3.15
N CYS A 40 11.39 21.53 -2.78
CA CYS A 40 12.12 20.62 -3.67
C CYS A 40 11.96 19.16 -3.32
N TRP A 41 11.89 18.86 -2.03
CA TRP A 41 11.92 17.50 -1.55
C TRP A 41 10.72 17.23 -0.65
N ALA A 42 10.06 16.11 -0.89
CA ALA A 42 9.05 15.58 0.00
C ALA A 42 9.45 14.16 0.42
N TRP A 43 9.26 13.84 1.68
CA TRP A 43 9.44 12.51 2.20
C TRP A 43 8.14 12.05 2.86
N PHE A 44 7.61 10.96 2.34
CA PHE A 44 6.46 10.27 2.90
C PHE A 44 6.97 9.08 3.71
N GLU A 45 6.85 9.17 5.01
CA GLU A 45 7.10 8.06 5.92
C GLU A 45 5.79 7.30 6.11
N GLU A 46 5.86 5.97 6.15
CA GLU A 46 4.70 5.07 6.20
C GLU A 46 3.68 5.35 5.08
N MET A 47 4.19 5.51 3.86
CA MET A 47 3.36 5.88 2.71
C MET A 47 2.23 4.89 2.42
N TYR A 48 2.33 3.65 2.92
CA TYR A 48 1.26 2.66 2.83
C TYR A 48 -0.07 3.13 3.46
N GLN A 49 -0.03 4.10 4.39
CA GLN A 49 -1.23 4.70 5.00
C GLN A 49 -2.04 5.57 4.03
N ILE A 50 -1.49 5.91 2.85
CA ILE A 50 -2.26 6.57 1.79
C ILE A 50 -3.00 5.50 0.98
N GLU A 51 -4.26 5.27 1.31
CA GLU A 51 -5.08 4.22 0.70
C GLU A 51 -5.38 4.49 -0.78
N ASN A 52 -5.51 5.76 -1.17
CA ASN A 52 -5.88 6.16 -2.52
C ASN A 52 -4.73 6.83 -3.27
N GLU A 53 -4.44 6.37 -4.49
CA GLU A 53 -3.46 6.99 -5.38
C GLU A 53 -3.79 8.45 -5.71
N ASP A 54 -5.06 8.81 -5.78
CA ASP A 54 -5.49 10.18 -6.06
C ASP A 54 -5.05 11.18 -5.00
N ASP A 55 -4.98 10.77 -3.73
CA ASP A 55 -4.51 11.64 -2.66
C ASP A 55 -3.01 11.89 -2.76
N PHE A 56 -2.23 10.87 -3.13
CA PHE A 56 -0.84 11.07 -3.49
C PHE A 56 -0.69 11.99 -4.70
N ASN A 57 -1.47 11.81 -5.77
CA ASN A 57 -1.41 12.62 -6.97
C ASN A 57 -1.71 14.10 -6.69
N LYS A 58 -2.65 14.41 -5.79
CA LYS A 58 -2.93 15.79 -5.35
C LYS A 58 -1.70 16.45 -4.73
N ILE A 59 -0.95 15.68 -3.92
CA ILE A 59 0.26 16.19 -3.26
C ILE A 59 1.40 16.31 -4.27
N ASP A 60 1.62 15.32 -5.12
CA ASP A 60 2.66 15.32 -6.16
C ASP A 60 2.54 16.55 -7.05
N VAL A 61 1.32 16.84 -7.55
CA VAL A 61 1.08 18.04 -8.35
C VAL A 61 1.24 19.35 -7.60
N SER A 62 1.32 19.33 -6.28
CA SER A 62 1.51 20.54 -5.46
C SER A 62 2.98 20.94 -5.31
N ILE A 63 3.90 20.00 -5.49
CA ILE A 63 5.35 20.24 -5.49
C ILE A 63 5.75 20.81 -6.85
N ARG A 64 5.38 22.06 -7.09
CA ARG A 64 5.50 22.74 -8.39
C ARG A 64 6.49 23.91 -8.37
N GLY A 65 6.67 24.51 -9.51
CA GLY A 65 7.51 25.68 -9.76
C GLY A 65 8.88 25.31 -10.31
N ALA A 66 9.51 26.26 -10.97
CA ALA A 66 10.87 26.11 -11.47
C ALA A 66 11.84 26.16 -10.28
N VAL A 67 12.86 25.34 -10.32
CA VAL A 67 13.98 25.37 -9.38
C VAL A 67 15.27 25.74 -10.13
N PRO A 68 16.26 26.40 -9.50
CA PRO A 68 17.55 26.65 -10.11
C PRO A 68 18.25 25.39 -10.57
N ASN A 69 19.14 25.50 -11.56
CA ASN A 69 19.83 24.36 -12.17
C ASN A 69 20.68 23.49 -11.21
N HIS A 70 21.00 24.00 -10.03
CA HIS A 70 21.74 23.28 -8.99
C HIS A 70 20.82 22.53 -8.01
N LEU A 71 19.50 22.66 -8.16
CA LEU A 71 18.49 21.96 -7.37
C LEU A 71 17.69 21.02 -8.26
N PHE A 72 17.11 20.02 -7.65
CA PHE A 72 16.19 19.07 -8.30
C PHE A 72 15.00 18.80 -7.36
N LYS A 73 13.94 18.30 -7.93
CA LYS A 73 12.77 17.87 -7.16
C LYS A 73 12.78 16.35 -7.01
N GLN A 74 12.41 15.90 -5.83
CA GLN A 74 12.34 14.48 -5.52
C GLN A 74 11.24 14.22 -4.48
N ILE A 75 10.52 13.12 -4.69
CA ILE A 75 9.65 12.53 -3.69
C ILE A 75 10.31 11.21 -3.25
N THR A 76 10.47 11.05 -1.95
CA THR A 76 10.96 9.81 -1.33
C THR A 76 9.81 9.20 -0.54
N CYS A 77 9.58 7.91 -0.73
CA CYS A 77 8.50 7.16 -0.09
C CYS A 77 9.10 5.96 0.64
N THR A 78 8.76 5.80 1.92
CA THR A 78 9.19 4.66 2.73
C THR A 78 7.95 3.99 3.32
N PHE A 79 7.90 2.66 3.24
CA PHE A 79 6.77 1.88 3.74
C PHE A 79 7.11 0.39 3.84
N ASN A 80 6.34 -0.35 4.63
CA ASN A 80 6.31 -1.79 4.61
C ASN A 80 5.23 -2.27 3.62
N PRO A 81 5.51 -3.29 2.78
CA PRO A 81 4.64 -3.75 1.71
C PRO A 81 3.53 -4.70 2.22
N TRP A 82 2.56 -4.19 2.99
CA TRP A 82 1.55 -5.00 3.68
C TRP A 82 0.62 -5.78 2.76
N SER A 83 0.28 -5.24 1.59
CA SER A 83 -0.57 -5.93 0.61
C SER A 83 -0.12 -5.70 -0.81
N GLU A 84 -0.05 -6.78 -1.59
CA GLU A 84 0.30 -6.72 -3.01
C GLU A 84 -0.77 -6.03 -3.88
N THR A 85 -2.01 -5.90 -3.39
CA THR A 85 -3.11 -5.21 -4.08
C THR A 85 -3.09 -3.70 -3.89
N HIS A 86 -2.18 -3.18 -3.05
CA HIS A 86 -2.08 -1.75 -2.83
C HIS A 86 -1.55 -1.02 -4.07
N TRP A 87 -2.08 0.17 -4.37
CA TRP A 87 -1.72 0.98 -5.55
C TRP A 87 -0.22 1.27 -5.68
N LEU A 88 0.52 1.32 -4.56
CA LEU A 88 1.98 1.47 -4.54
C LEU A 88 2.70 0.36 -5.31
N ASN A 89 2.19 -0.88 -5.21
CA ASN A 89 2.74 -2.00 -5.96
C ASN A 89 2.54 -1.80 -7.46
N ASP A 90 1.31 -1.52 -7.87
CA ASP A 90 0.97 -1.33 -9.28
C ASP A 90 1.77 -0.18 -9.90
N ARG A 91 1.87 0.95 -9.22
CA ARG A 91 2.54 2.15 -9.72
C ARG A 91 4.06 2.01 -9.79
N PHE A 92 4.69 1.52 -8.72
CA PHE A 92 6.14 1.60 -8.55
C PHE A 92 6.87 0.29 -8.75
N PHE A 93 6.26 -0.86 -8.47
CA PHE A 93 6.96 -2.15 -8.47
C PHE A 93 6.54 -3.08 -9.60
N LYS A 94 5.27 -3.12 -9.97
CA LYS A 94 4.74 -4.01 -11.02
C LYS A 94 5.49 -3.87 -12.34
N GLY A 95 5.88 -5.01 -12.91
CA GLY A 95 6.69 -5.06 -14.12
C GLY A 95 8.17 -4.72 -13.91
N GLY A 96 8.60 -4.54 -12.66
CA GLY A 96 10.00 -4.42 -12.28
C GLY A 96 10.73 -5.76 -12.30
N LYS A 97 12.03 -5.71 -12.04
CA LYS A 97 12.86 -6.92 -11.90
C LYS A 97 12.66 -7.49 -10.51
N GLU A 98 12.51 -8.80 -10.42
CA GLU A 98 12.62 -9.51 -9.15
C GLU A 98 14.06 -9.97 -8.96
N ASP A 99 14.75 -9.37 -8.01
CA ASP A 99 16.11 -9.78 -7.61
C ASP A 99 16.06 -10.40 -6.21
N ARG A 100 15.34 -11.52 -6.13
CA ARG A 100 15.09 -12.23 -4.88
C ARG A 100 16.37 -12.76 -4.24
N GLU A 101 17.33 -13.21 -5.05
CA GLU A 101 18.60 -13.73 -4.55
C GLU A 101 19.38 -12.62 -3.83
N ASN A 102 19.47 -11.45 -4.42
CA ASN A 102 20.18 -10.31 -3.83
C ASN A 102 19.47 -9.81 -2.56
N LEU A 103 18.13 -9.81 -2.56
CA LEU A 103 17.33 -9.44 -1.40
C LEU A 103 17.56 -10.41 -0.21
N LEU A 104 17.65 -11.72 -0.48
CA LEU A 104 17.86 -12.73 0.54
C LEU A 104 19.32 -12.79 1.04
N THR A 105 20.29 -12.42 0.22
CA THR A 105 21.72 -12.51 0.56
C THR A 105 22.29 -11.20 1.08
N LYS A 106 21.93 -10.07 0.46
CA LYS A 106 22.47 -8.74 0.76
C LYS A 106 21.45 -7.79 1.36
N GLY A 107 20.17 -8.20 1.44
CA GLY A 107 19.12 -7.36 1.96
C GLY A 107 18.70 -6.19 1.07
N LEU A 108 19.05 -6.21 -0.22
CA LEU A 108 18.78 -5.13 -1.17
C LEU A 108 18.37 -5.70 -2.52
N ALA A 109 17.27 -5.20 -3.06
CA ALA A 109 16.85 -5.45 -4.44
C ALA A 109 16.43 -4.15 -5.13
N ILE A 110 16.84 -3.96 -6.39
CA ILE A 110 16.42 -2.84 -7.23
C ILE A 110 15.41 -3.35 -8.25
N HIS A 111 14.14 -2.95 -8.09
CA HIS A 111 13.06 -3.37 -8.97
C HIS A 111 12.94 -2.51 -10.23
N LYS A 112 13.01 -1.19 -10.06
CA LYS A 112 13.03 -0.23 -11.16
C LYS A 112 14.15 0.77 -10.95
N ASN A 113 14.83 1.13 -12.04
CA ASN A 113 15.80 2.21 -12.07
C ASN A 113 15.65 2.91 -13.43
N THR A 114 14.79 3.89 -13.49
CA THR A 114 14.50 4.69 -14.68
C THR A 114 14.92 6.14 -14.44
N LYS A 115 14.71 7.00 -15.42
CA LYS A 115 14.97 8.44 -15.26
C LYS A 115 14.13 9.06 -14.13
N ASP A 116 12.91 8.57 -13.95
CA ASP A 116 11.90 9.21 -13.09
C ASP A 116 11.59 8.39 -11.84
N ILE A 117 11.88 7.08 -11.82
CA ILE A 117 11.51 6.18 -10.71
C ILE A 117 12.69 5.30 -10.34
N LEU A 118 13.04 5.31 -9.07
CA LEU A 118 13.91 4.33 -8.43
C LEU A 118 13.06 3.59 -7.37
N ALA A 119 12.74 2.32 -7.62
CA ALA A 119 12.04 1.45 -6.68
C ALA A 119 13.01 0.39 -6.14
N ILE A 120 13.18 0.38 -4.83
CA ILE A 120 14.10 -0.53 -4.13
C ILE A 120 13.37 -1.18 -2.95
N THR A 121 13.76 -2.41 -2.65
CA THR A 121 13.44 -3.06 -1.38
C THR A 121 14.71 -3.24 -0.59
N THR A 122 14.66 -2.88 0.69
CA THR A 122 15.73 -3.18 1.66
C THR A 122 15.14 -3.98 2.82
N ASN A 123 15.96 -4.82 3.44
CA ASN A 123 15.56 -5.55 4.64
C ASN A 123 16.68 -5.54 5.69
N PHE A 124 16.44 -6.16 6.83
CA PHE A 124 17.36 -6.14 7.97
C PHE A 124 18.78 -6.61 7.63
N ARG A 125 18.97 -7.44 6.60
CA ARG A 125 20.29 -7.93 6.19
C ARG A 125 21.20 -6.84 5.60
N ALA A 126 20.60 -5.74 5.13
CA ALA A 126 21.35 -4.58 4.64
C ALA A 126 21.85 -3.67 5.77
N ASN A 127 21.38 -3.88 7.00
CA ASN A 127 21.76 -3.06 8.15
C ASN A 127 22.96 -3.69 8.89
N GLU A 128 24.12 -3.10 8.72
CA GLU A 128 25.38 -3.54 9.34
C GLU A 128 25.51 -3.20 10.85
N PHE A 129 24.56 -2.42 11.38
CA PHE A 129 24.58 -1.96 12.77
C PHE A 129 23.73 -2.82 13.71
N LEU A 130 23.06 -3.87 13.21
CA LEU A 130 22.26 -4.77 14.05
C LEU A 130 23.16 -5.63 14.94
N ASP A 131 22.83 -5.65 16.21
CA ASP A 131 23.47 -6.56 17.17
C ASP A 131 22.78 -7.93 17.22
N GLU A 132 23.28 -8.83 18.06
CA GLU A 132 22.75 -10.18 18.23
C GLU A 132 21.30 -10.17 18.79
N ALA A 133 20.97 -9.19 19.63
CA ALA A 133 19.63 -9.05 20.19
C ALA A 133 18.63 -8.63 19.11
N ASP A 134 19.01 -7.69 18.24
CA ASP A 134 18.21 -7.27 17.11
C ASP A 134 17.96 -8.41 16.13
N LEU A 135 18.99 -9.18 15.81
CA LEU A 135 18.87 -10.35 14.92
C LEU A 135 17.95 -11.43 15.52
N ASN A 136 17.99 -11.60 16.85
CA ASN A 136 17.10 -12.54 17.52
C ASN A 136 15.61 -12.15 17.40
N VAL A 137 15.28 -10.86 17.36
CA VAL A 137 13.91 -10.39 17.14
C VAL A 137 13.37 -10.89 15.78
N PHE A 138 14.19 -10.81 14.72
CA PHE A 138 13.80 -11.33 13.41
C PHE A 138 13.70 -12.86 13.38
N ASN A 139 14.55 -13.57 14.11
CA ASN A 139 14.48 -15.02 14.23
C ASN A 139 13.19 -15.47 14.93
N LEU A 140 12.85 -14.83 16.05
CA LEU A 140 11.60 -15.09 16.77
C LEU A 140 10.38 -14.76 15.90
N MET A 141 10.40 -13.62 15.20
CA MET A 141 9.32 -13.25 14.28
C MET A 141 9.14 -14.31 13.19
N LYS A 142 10.23 -14.87 12.66
CA LYS A 142 10.19 -15.92 11.64
C LYS A 142 9.53 -17.21 12.17
N GLU A 143 9.75 -17.55 13.43
CA GLU A 143 9.18 -18.75 14.06
C GLU A 143 7.72 -18.54 14.46
N GLU A 144 7.40 -17.41 15.09
CA GLU A 144 6.09 -17.14 15.66
C GLU A 144 5.08 -16.60 14.65
N ASN A 145 5.54 -15.77 13.70
CA ASN A 145 4.70 -15.16 12.67
C ASN A 145 5.42 -15.10 11.31
N PRO A 146 5.53 -16.23 10.59
CA PRO A 146 6.22 -16.29 9.30
C PRO A 146 5.70 -15.30 8.26
N ARG A 147 4.40 -15.00 8.25
CA ARG A 147 3.80 -14.01 7.31
C ARG A 147 4.30 -12.60 7.58
N ARG A 148 4.31 -12.20 8.84
CA ARG A 148 4.85 -10.90 9.24
C ARG A 148 6.35 -10.81 8.93
N PHE A 149 7.09 -11.90 9.13
CA PHE A 149 8.51 -11.96 8.76
C PHE A 149 8.74 -11.80 7.26
N GLU A 150 7.84 -12.31 6.39
CA GLU A 150 7.96 -12.08 4.95
C GLU A 150 7.82 -10.59 4.60
N ILE A 151 6.96 -9.85 5.29
CA ILE A 151 6.71 -8.44 5.04
C ILE A 151 7.81 -7.56 5.70
N GLU A 152 7.92 -7.63 7.02
CA GLU A 152 8.80 -6.75 7.80
C GLU A 152 10.25 -7.21 7.79
N GLY A 153 10.48 -8.52 7.79
CA GLY A 153 11.81 -9.11 7.79
C GLY A 153 12.42 -9.19 6.40
N ASN A 154 11.71 -9.75 5.43
CA ASN A 154 12.22 -9.97 4.08
C ASN A 154 11.89 -8.84 3.10
N GLY A 155 10.91 -7.98 3.37
CA GLY A 155 10.46 -6.91 2.49
C GLY A 155 9.63 -7.39 1.30
N ASN A 156 9.03 -8.57 1.40
CA ASN A 156 8.14 -9.10 0.38
C ASN A 156 6.74 -8.50 0.53
N TRP A 157 6.03 -8.34 -0.58
CA TRP A 157 4.63 -7.92 -0.56
C TRP A 157 3.78 -8.97 0.16
N GLY A 158 2.98 -8.50 1.11
CA GLY A 158 2.04 -9.33 1.83
C GLY A 158 0.81 -9.67 0.98
N ILE A 159 0.29 -10.86 1.20
CA ILE A 159 -1.05 -11.21 0.73
C ILE A 159 -2.03 -10.57 1.73
N CYS A 160 -3.13 -9.97 1.26
CA CYS A 160 -4.11 -9.26 2.10
C CYS A 160 -4.38 -10.00 3.41
N GLU A 161 -4.09 -9.36 4.55
CA GLU A 161 -4.57 -9.83 5.85
C GLU A 161 -6.07 -9.60 5.92
N GLY A 162 -6.79 -10.61 6.38
CA GLY A 162 -8.25 -10.54 6.50
C GLY A 162 -9.03 -11.18 5.36
N THR A 163 -8.39 -11.70 4.33
CA THR A 163 -9.10 -12.55 3.38
C THR A 163 -9.55 -13.83 4.08
N VAL A 164 -10.85 -14.02 4.20
CA VAL A 164 -11.46 -15.26 4.71
C VAL A 164 -11.04 -16.44 3.83
N PHE A 165 -10.87 -16.17 2.53
CA PHE A 165 -10.39 -17.13 1.56
C PHE A 165 -9.01 -16.73 1.06
N TYR A 166 -7.99 -17.52 1.37
CA TYR A 166 -6.60 -17.31 0.94
C TYR A 166 -6.20 -18.16 -0.29
N ARG A 167 -7.08 -19.05 -0.72
CA ARG A 167 -6.92 -19.87 -1.93
C ARG A 167 -8.13 -19.65 -2.81
N TRP A 168 -8.01 -18.74 -3.74
CA TRP A 168 -9.02 -18.50 -4.77
C TRP A 168 -8.33 -18.23 -6.10
N GLU A 169 -9.04 -18.46 -7.18
CA GLU A 169 -8.59 -18.21 -8.53
C GLU A 169 -9.71 -17.66 -9.38
N VAL A 170 -9.37 -16.86 -10.38
CA VAL A 170 -10.33 -16.33 -11.34
C VAL A 170 -10.46 -17.35 -12.48
N LEU A 171 -11.65 -17.90 -12.64
CA LEU A 171 -11.96 -18.91 -13.65
C LEU A 171 -13.07 -18.43 -14.59
N ASN A 172 -12.95 -18.83 -15.86
CA ASN A 172 -14.07 -18.74 -16.79
C ASN A 172 -14.88 -20.02 -16.70
N PHE A 173 -16.11 -19.94 -16.20
CA PHE A 173 -17.01 -21.07 -16.08
C PHE A 173 -18.44 -20.72 -16.51
N ASP A 174 -19.20 -21.72 -16.92
CA ASP A 174 -20.59 -21.55 -17.29
C ASP A 174 -21.50 -21.79 -16.07
N ILE A 175 -22.03 -20.68 -15.54
CA ILE A 175 -22.94 -20.67 -14.39
C ILE A 175 -24.14 -21.60 -14.61
N ASN A 176 -24.73 -21.58 -15.82
CA ASN A 176 -25.89 -22.41 -16.13
C ASN A 176 -25.57 -23.91 -16.09
N THR A 177 -24.37 -24.29 -16.48
CA THR A 177 -23.91 -25.68 -16.37
C THR A 177 -23.79 -26.09 -14.91
N LEU A 178 -23.21 -25.27 -14.04
CA LEU A 178 -23.11 -25.56 -12.61
C LEU A 178 -24.48 -25.71 -11.96
N ILE A 179 -25.40 -24.78 -12.22
CA ILE A 179 -26.78 -24.83 -11.68
C ILE A 179 -27.51 -26.11 -12.12
N LYS A 180 -27.37 -26.51 -13.40
CA LYS A 180 -28.04 -27.70 -13.94
C LYS A 180 -27.56 -29.00 -13.30
N THR A 181 -26.39 -29.03 -12.70
CA THR A 181 -25.91 -30.23 -11.98
C THR A 181 -26.76 -30.54 -10.76
N GLY A 182 -27.46 -29.55 -10.20
CA GLY A 182 -28.25 -29.70 -8.96
C GLY A 182 -27.41 -29.90 -7.70
N LYS A 183 -26.07 -29.77 -7.81
CA LYS A 183 -25.13 -29.97 -6.70
C LYS A 183 -24.83 -28.69 -5.89
N TYR A 184 -25.20 -27.55 -6.43
CA TYR A 184 -24.87 -26.25 -5.85
C TYR A 184 -26.11 -25.54 -5.30
N LEU A 185 -25.97 -25.00 -4.11
CA LEU A 185 -26.95 -24.11 -3.47
C LEU A 185 -26.58 -22.65 -3.82
N THR A 186 -27.58 -21.87 -4.23
CA THR A 186 -27.39 -20.43 -4.38
C THR A 186 -27.46 -19.77 -3.02
N CYS A 187 -26.39 -19.07 -2.63
CA CYS A 187 -26.32 -18.31 -1.41
C CYS A 187 -26.15 -16.82 -1.74
N ILE A 188 -26.87 -15.97 -1.00
CA ILE A 188 -26.76 -14.52 -1.12
C ILE A 188 -26.33 -13.97 0.22
N GLY A 189 -25.24 -13.20 0.24
CA GLY A 189 -24.76 -12.48 1.40
C GLY A 189 -24.93 -10.98 1.18
N LEU A 190 -25.46 -10.27 2.17
CA LEU A 190 -25.60 -8.82 2.15
C LEU A 190 -25.02 -8.24 3.43
N ASP A 191 -24.09 -7.31 3.27
CA ASP A 191 -23.54 -6.49 4.35
C ASP A 191 -23.86 -5.03 4.07
N TYR A 192 -24.48 -4.37 5.05
CA TYR A 192 -24.90 -2.97 4.91
C TYR A 192 -23.80 -2.02 5.36
N GLY A 193 -23.38 -1.16 4.45
CA GLY A 193 -22.55 -0.01 4.75
C GLY A 193 -23.19 1.29 4.24
N PHE A 194 -22.63 2.44 4.58
CA PHE A 194 -23.15 3.70 4.06
C PHE A 194 -22.04 4.67 3.67
N THR A 195 -21.43 5.40 4.60
CA THR A 195 -20.46 6.47 4.26
C THR A 195 -19.04 5.97 4.09
N ASN A 196 -18.51 5.29 5.10
CA ASN A 196 -17.12 4.82 5.11
C ASN A 196 -17.04 3.34 4.73
N ASP A 197 -18.06 2.56 5.11
CA ASP A 197 -18.16 1.16 4.74
C ASP A 197 -19.11 1.02 3.55
N PRO A 198 -18.70 0.33 2.49
CA PRO A 198 -19.57 0.05 1.36
C PRO A 198 -20.65 -0.97 1.71
N THR A 199 -21.81 -0.88 1.07
CA THR A 199 -22.74 -1.98 1.01
C THR A 199 -22.18 -3.04 0.09
N ALA A 200 -22.08 -4.27 0.56
CA ALA A 200 -21.59 -5.42 -0.20
C ALA A 200 -22.69 -6.46 -0.36
N LEU A 201 -23.03 -6.81 -1.59
CA LEU A 201 -23.89 -7.92 -1.96
C LEU A 201 -23.09 -8.94 -2.75
N ILE A 202 -23.10 -10.19 -2.31
CA ILE A 202 -22.41 -11.29 -2.97
C ILE A 202 -23.40 -12.39 -3.28
N VAL A 203 -23.37 -12.87 -4.51
CA VAL A 203 -24.11 -14.06 -4.95
C VAL A 203 -23.12 -15.19 -5.22
N SER A 204 -23.33 -16.32 -4.58
CA SER A 204 -22.45 -17.48 -4.70
C SER A 204 -23.20 -18.78 -4.93
N LEU A 205 -22.52 -19.74 -5.56
CA LEU A 205 -22.91 -21.12 -5.66
C LEU A 205 -22.03 -21.95 -4.72
N VAL A 206 -22.63 -22.68 -3.80
CA VAL A 206 -21.93 -23.43 -2.75
C VAL A 206 -22.20 -24.93 -2.92
N ASN A 207 -21.13 -25.71 -2.96
CA ASN A 207 -21.18 -27.17 -2.90
C ASN A 207 -20.49 -27.61 -1.60
N GLU A 208 -21.26 -28.02 -0.62
CA GLU A 208 -20.73 -28.43 0.70
C GLU A 208 -19.97 -29.76 0.63
N ASP A 209 -20.37 -30.67 -0.24
CA ASP A 209 -19.76 -32.00 -0.38
C ASP A 209 -18.35 -31.91 -0.99
N GLU A 210 -18.20 -31.08 -2.03
CA GLU A 210 -16.92 -30.89 -2.73
C GLU A 210 -16.11 -29.74 -2.12
N LYS A 211 -16.68 -28.99 -1.15
CA LYS A 211 -16.08 -27.82 -0.49
C LYS A 211 -15.66 -26.73 -1.47
N GLU A 212 -16.53 -26.44 -2.42
CA GLU A 212 -16.32 -25.45 -3.47
C GLU A 212 -17.32 -24.30 -3.31
N ILE A 213 -16.83 -23.08 -3.54
CA ILE A 213 -17.63 -21.87 -3.60
C ILE A 213 -17.27 -21.13 -4.89
N TYR A 214 -18.27 -20.82 -5.71
CA TYR A 214 -18.13 -19.97 -6.88
C TYR A 214 -18.84 -18.65 -6.61
N ILE A 215 -18.11 -17.55 -6.59
CA ILE A 215 -18.70 -16.20 -6.57
C ILE A 215 -19.10 -15.88 -8.00
N ILE A 216 -20.38 -15.66 -8.24
CA ILE A 216 -20.95 -15.50 -9.57
C ILE A 216 -21.42 -14.10 -9.86
N ASP A 217 -21.66 -13.30 -8.81
CA ASP A 217 -22.01 -11.89 -8.95
C ASP A 217 -21.65 -11.13 -7.66
N GLU A 218 -21.28 -9.86 -7.81
CA GLU A 218 -20.98 -8.98 -6.69
C GLU A 218 -21.45 -7.55 -6.97
N HIS A 219 -21.93 -6.91 -5.92
CA HIS A 219 -22.17 -5.47 -5.90
C HIS A 219 -21.48 -4.86 -4.68
N TYR A 220 -20.66 -3.82 -4.90
CA TYR A 220 -19.86 -3.22 -3.84
C TYR A 220 -19.84 -1.70 -4.04
N GLN A 221 -20.59 -0.96 -3.19
CA GLN A 221 -20.75 0.48 -3.38
C GLN A 221 -21.00 1.20 -2.05
N THR A 222 -20.38 2.37 -1.89
CA THR A 222 -20.68 3.30 -0.78
C THR A 222 -21.84 4.22 -1.12
N GLY A 223 -22.49 4.78 -0.10
CA GLY A 223 -23.54 5.79 -0.24
C GLY A 223 -24.89 5.27 -0.75
N MET A 224 -25.15 3.96 -0.65
CA MET A 224 -26.44 3.37 -1.01
C MET A 224 -27.44 3.53 0.12
N PHE A 225 -28.65 3.97 -0.22
CA PHE A 225 -29.81 3.91 0.69
C PHE A 225 -30.48 2.54 0.59
N ASN A 226 -31.22 2.15 1.64
CA ASN A 226 -31.92 0.88 1.66
C ASN A 226 -32.88 0.70 0.46
N GLU A 227 -33.36 1.79 -0.10
CA GLU A 227 -34.25 1.83 -1.27
C GLU A 227 -33.53 1.50 -2.58
N ASP A 228 -32.19 1.66 -2.61
CA ASP A 228 -31.35 1.38 -3.78
C ASP A 228 -30.89 -0.09 -3.84
N ILE A 229 -31.11 -0.84 -2.74
CA ILE A 229 -30.65 -2.23 -2.58
C ILE A 229 -31.74 -3.25 -2.94
N VAL A 230 -32.99 -2.82 -3.13
CA VAL A 230 -34.17 -3.69 -3.37
C VAL A 230 -34.46 -3.88 -4.84
#